data_22add2e99d3bea9defb08f8360af575c
#
_entry.id   22add2e99d3bea9defb08f8360af575c
#
_cell.length_a   1.000
_cell.length_b   1.000
_cell.length_c   1.000
_cell.angle_alpha   90.00
_cell.angle_beta   90.00
_cell.angle_gamma   90.00
#
_symmetry.space_group_name_H-M   'P 1'
#
loop_
_entity.id
_entity.type
_entity.pdbx_description
1 polymer ?
#
loop_
_entity_poly.entity_id
_entity_poly.type
_entity_poly.pdbx_seq_one_letter_code
_entity_poly.pdbx_strand_id
1 'polypeptide(L)'
;MLGISKKTFQSLEYIHPRSLKQLSDHLQTYVKGRLWLKILIGMILGILVGIILGPTVGLIDPRIAGIIGEWVALPGYIFLGLLQMIVIPLIIASIIRGIAASEDMEQLRKVGLRATVYFILTTAVAIGIGISLALFIKPGTYISSELVRGMETGAPTIVQDAAPSFQFTDISGIVGTFLPSNPFGAMVAGQMLQVVIFSIIIGIALVSMSPAQSKPLLDLSGSLQEVSMTVVKWAMLLAPLAVFGLLARFTTKIGIDALKGMAVYVGTVLLGLFILLIFYLIIVFLLFGEGPLGFLNKVRDVMLLAFSTSSSAAVMPLSMKTAEEKLEVRPSISQFVIPLGATINMNGTALYQGVATIFLAQVFGVDLKIEELLLIIITVVGASIGTPSTPGIGIVILAMVLSSVGIPTGGIALIIGVDRILDMSRTAINVTGDLVACKVMEKWVGGRLSQGEELAMDTEREILRIRTGEDVIIDEI
;
A
#
# COMPACT_ATOMS: atom_id res chain seq x y z
N MET A 1 44.36 33.36 28.35
CA MET A 1 43.79 34.28 27.31
C MET A 1 43.84 33.55 25.99
N LEU A 2 42.75 32.88 25.64
CA LEU A 2 42.56 32.18 24.35
C LEU A 2 41.93 33.14 23.38
N GLY A 3 42.69 33.58 22.37
CA GLY A 3 42.25 34.48 21.30
C GLY A 3 41.29 33.77 20.36
N ILE A 4 39.99 33.89 20.59
CA ILE A 4 38.95 33.48 19.63
C ILE A 4 38.92 34.53 18.53
N SER A 5 39.27 34.12 17.31
CA SER A 5 39.41 34.94 16.10
C SER A 5 38.05 35.60 15.78
N LYS A 6 38.10 36.95 15.58
CA LYS A 6 36.95 37.78 15.12
C LYS A 6 36.27 37.27 13.84
N LYS A 7 36.87 36.34 13.10
CA LYS A 7 36.29 35.75 11.87
C LYS A 7 35.15 34.76 12.15
N THR A 8 35.08 34.14 13.35
CA THR A 8 34.03 33.20 13.71
C THR A 8 32.73 33.89 14.11
N PHE A 9 32.78 35.17 14.51
CA PHE A 9 31.58 35.92 14.84
C PHE A 9 30.93 36.59 13.61
N GLN A 10 31.68 36.85 12.54
CA GLN A 10 31.12 37.42 11.30
C GLN A 10 30.24 36.42 10.49
N SER A 11 30.40 35.12 10.70
CA SER A 11 29.55 34.11 10.04
C SER A 11 28.17 33.96 10.67
N LEU A 12 27.94 34.45 11.91
CA LEU A 12 26.66 34.43 12.60
C LEU A 12 25.80 35.68 12.33
N GLU A 13 26.35 36.74 11.82
CA GLU A 13 25.62 37.97 11.44
C GLU A 13 24.80 37.85 10.15
N TYR A 14 24.99 36.74 9.37
CA TYR A 14 24.24 36.50 8.15
C TYR A 14 22.86 35.84 8.37
N ILE A 15 22.49 35.50 9.59
CA ILE A 15 21.13 35.02 9.90
C ILE A 15 20.24 36.22 10.24
N HIS A 16 19.97 37.05 9.26
CA HIS A 16 19.05 38.15 9.43
C HIS A 16 17.61 37.61 9.54
N PRO A 17 16.75 38.07 10.49
CA PRO A 17 15.37 37.63 10.59
C PRO A 17 14.56 37.68 9.31
N ARG A 18 14.91 38.56 8.39
CA ARG A 18 14.31 38.66 7.06
C ARG A 18 14.68 37.51 6.12
N SER A 19 15.90 36.96 6.21
CA SER A 19 16.31 35.82 5.40
C SER A 19 15.67 34.53 5.87
N LEU A 20 15.47 34.36 7.17
CA LEU A 20 14.73 33.23 7.73
C LEU A 20 13.25 33.29 7.37
N LYS A 21 12.65 34.49 7.34
CA LYS A 21 11.26 34.67 6.91
C LYS A 21 11.11 34.39 5.40
N GLN A 22 12.00 34.88 4.57
CA GLN A 22 12.01 34.58 3.13
C GLN A 22 12.25 33.09 2.84
N LEU A 23 13.15 32.44 3.59
CA LEU A 23 13.36 30.98 3.49
C LEU A 23 12.10 30.22 3.94
N SER A 24 11.46 30.66 5.03
CA SER A 24 10.19 30.10 5.51
C SER A 24 9.07 30.25 4.49
N ASP A 25 8.93 31.44 3.89
CA ASP A 25 7.89 31.72 2.88
C ASP A 25 8.14 30.93 1.59
N HIS A 26 9.41 30.78 1.21
CA HIS A 26 9.81 29.95 0.06
C HIS A 26 9.55 28.46 0.31
N LEU A 27 9.94 27.96 1.49
CA LEU A 27 9.66 26.58 1.90
C LEU A 27 8.15 26.32 2.04
N GLN A 28 7.39 27.29 2.58
CA GLN A 28 5.93 27.17 2.65
C GLN A 28 5.28 27.08 1.27
N THR A 29 5.77 27.85 0.29
CA THR A 29 5.27 27.81 -1.09
C THR A 29 5.59 26.46 -1.76
N TYR A 30 6.78 25.90 -1.55
CA TYR A 30 7.18 24.58 -2.06
C TYR A 30 6.45 23.41 -1.36
N VAL A 31 6.15 23.55 -0.07
CA VAL A 31 5.51 22.51 0.76
C VAL A 31 3.98 22.58 0.68
N LYS A 32 3.42 23.71 0.23
CA LYS A 32 1.97 23.91 0.12
C LYS A 32 1.39 22.95 -0.93
N GLY A 33 0.61 21.96 -0.44
CA GLY A 33 0.00 20.95 -1.29
C GLY A 33 0.77 19.63 -1.43
N ARG A 34 2.00 19.49 -0.90
CA ARG A 34 2.81 18.27 -0.99
C ARG A 34 2.87 17.56 0.37
N LEU A 35 1.83 16.77 0.68
CA LEU A 35 1.75 16.03 1.96
C LEU A 35 2.97 15.15 2.21
N TRP A 36 3.47 14.46 1.17
CA TRP A 36 4.65 13.59 1.27
C TRP A 36 5.90 14.33 1.75
N LEU A 37 6.10 15.59 1.29
CA LEU A 37 7.25 16.41 1.71
C LEU A 37 7.13 16.82 3.19
N LYS A 38 5.91 17.13 3.66
CA LYS A 38 5.65 17.42 5.08
C LYS A 38 5.95 16.21 5.97
N ILE A 39 5.56 15.00 5.51
CA ILE A 39 5.85 13.76 6.21
C ILE A 39 7.36 13.51 6.25
N LEU A 40 8.07 13.70 5.15
CA LEU A 40 9.53 13.55 5.08
C LEU A 40 10.25 14.52 6.02
N ILE A 41 9.83 15.79 6.05
CA ILE A 41 10.35 16.80 6.98
C ILE A 41 10.06 16.38 8.42
N GLY A 42 8.83 15.95 8.72
CA GLY A 42 8.44 15.43 10.03
C GLY A 42 9.32 14.25 10.46
N MET A 43 9.62 13.33 9.53
CA MET A 43 10.50 12.19 9.76
C MET A 43 11.92 12.65 10.15
N ILE A 44 12.54 13.52 9.35
CA ILE A 44 13.90 14.02 9.61
C ILE A 44 13.95 14.75 10.95
N LEU A 45 13.01 15.66 11.21
CA LEU A 45 12.95 16.41 12.46
C LEU A 45 12.70 15.48 13.66
N GLY A 46 11.83 14.48 13.51
CA GLY A 46 11.56 13.49 14.56
C GLY A 46 12.81 12.71 14.95
N ILE A 47 13.56 12.23 13.95
CA ILE A 47 14.84 11.55 14.15
C ILE A 47 15.84 12.46 14.85
N LEU A 48 16.02 13.70 14.39
CA LEU A 48 16.95 14.66 14.99
C LEU A 48 16.60 14.95 16.45
N VAL A 49 15.32 15.23 16.74
CA VAL A 49 14.85 15.44 18.11
C VAL A 49 15.05 14.20 18.97
N GLY A 50 14.75 13.01 18.42
CA GLY A 50 14.96 11.75 19.11
C GLY A 50 16.42 11.46 19.43
N ILE A 51 17.37 11.79 18.55
CA ILE A 51 18.82 11.69 18.80
C ILE A 51 19.24 12.64 19.93
N ILE A 52 18.74 13.88 19.92
CA ILE A 52 19.09 14.89 20.94
C ILE A 52 18.55 14.48 22.32
N LEU A 53 17.32 13.96 22.38
CA LEU A 53 16.67 13.52 23.63
C LEU A 53 17.20 12.14 24.09
N GLY A 54 17.71 11.33 23.17
CA GLY A 54 18.05 9.93 23.40
C GLY A 54 19.44 9.71 23.99
N PRO A 55 19.79 8.45 24.25
CA PRO A 55 21.05 8.05 24.87
C PRO A 55 22.27 8.36 24.00
N THR A 56 22.10 8.61 22.71
CA THR A 56 23.19 8.91 21.77
C THR A 56 23.91 10.20 22.11
N VAL A 57 23.19 11.24 22.52
CA VAL A 57 23.75 12.54 22.96
C VAL A 57 23.90 12.61 24.47
N GLY A 58 22.98 11.98 25.22
CA GLY A 58 23.06 11.85 26.68
C GLY A 58 22.98 13.15 27.48
N LEU A 59 22.38 14.21 26.90
CA LEU A 59 22.28 15.52 27.55
C LEU A 59 21.09 15.61 28.53
N ILE A 60 20.10 14.74 28.40
CA ILE A 60 18.85 14.82 29.15
C ILE A 60 18.66 13.54 29.96
N ASP A 61 18.16 13.67 31.18
CA ASP A 61 17.83 12.52 32.01
C ASP A 61 16.86 11.58 31.27
N PRO A 62 17.13 10.26 31.23
CA PRO A 62 16.32 9.29 30.48
C PRO A 62 14.82 9.29 30.88
N ARG A 63 14.51 9.60 32.13
CA ARG A 63 13.10 9.69 32.59
C ARG A 63 12.40 10.89 31.99
N ILE A 64 13.07 12.05 31.98
CA ILE A 64 12.53 13.30 31.42
C ILE A 64 12.41 13.14 29.89
N ALA A 65 13.43 12.60 29.23
CA ALA A 65 13.42 12.31 27.81
C ALA A 65 12.24 11.37 27.43
N GLY A 66 12.00 10.34 28.24
CA GLY A 66 10.86 9.43 28.08
C GLY A 66 9.51 10.16 28.16
N ILE A 67 9.30 11.01 29.16
CA ILE A 67 8.06 11.78 29.33
C ILE A 67 7.85 12.73 28.15
N ILE A 68 8.88 13.47 27.74
CA ILE A 68 8.80 14.35 26.56
C ILE A 68 8.45 13.54 25.32
N GLY A 69 9.09 12.39 25.12
CA GLY A 69 8.83 11.49 23.98
C GLY A 69 7.37 11.02 23.92
N GLU A 70 6.76 10.65 25.05
CA GLU A 70 5.35 10.23 25.10
C GLU A 70 4.39 11.38 24.72
N TRP A 71 4.61 12.60 25.24
CA TRP A 71 3.79 13.76 24.88
C TRP A 71 3.94 14.16 23.41
N VAL A 72 5.15 14.11 22.88
CA VAL A 72 5.43 14.42 21.48
C VAL A 72 4.82 13.36 20.55
N ALA A 73 4.69 12.11 21.02
CA ALA A 73 4.08 11.02 20.26
C ALA A 73 2.53 11.05 20.24
N LEU A 74 1.88 11.89 21.06
CA LEU A 74 0.41 11.94 21.19
C LEU A 74 -0.32 12.09 19.84
N PRO A 75 0.08 12.97 18.90
CA PRO A 75 -0.54 13.04 17.58
C PRO A 75 -0.44 11.70 16.81
N GLY A 76 0.65 10.96 17.03
CA GLY A 76 0.85 9.64 16.45
C GLY A 76 -0.13 8.59 16.97
N TYR A 77 -0.39 8.58 18.26
CA TYR A 77 -1.39 7.69 18.87
C TYR A 77 -2.80 8.01 18.38
N ILE A 78 -3.16 9.29 18.27
CA ILE A 78 -4.45 9.72 17.72
C ILE A 78 -4.57 9.25 16.27
N PHE A 79 -3.51 9.43 15.46
CA PHE A 79 -3.45 8.97 14.08
C PHE A 79 -3.71 7.46 13.96
N LEU A 80 -2.97 6.64 14.73
CA LEU A 80 -3.13 5.19 14.74
C LEU A 80 -4.52 4.77 15.22
N GLY A 81 -5.06 5.42 16.26
CA GLY A 81 -6.40 5.16 16.77
C GLY A 81 -7.49 5.43 15.72
N LEU A 82 -7.39 6.55 14.99
CA LEU A 82 -8.33 6.86 13.90
C LEU A 82 -8.28 5.82 12.79
N LEU A 83 -7.08 5.36 12.42
CA LEU A 83 -6.94 4.30 11.42
C LEU A 83 -7.55 2.99 11.91
N GLN A 84 -7.22 2.55 13.12
CA GLN A 84 -7.74 1.30 13.70
C GLN A 84 -9.28 1.30 13.79
N MET A 85 -9.89 2.42 14.20
CA MET A 85 -11.34 2.56 14.31
C MET A 85 -12.06 2.32 12.98
N ILE A 86 -11.43 2.71 11.87
CA ILE A 86 -12.09 2.69 10.56
C ILE A 86 -11.76 1.44 9.71
N VAL A 87 -10.82 0.61 10.14
CA VAL A 87 -10.36 -0.59 9.39
C VAL A 87 -11.52 -1.51 9.01
N ILE A 88 -12.31 -1.94 10.00
CA ILE A 88 -13.37 -2.93 9.79
C ILE A 88 -14.47 -2.41 8.86
N PRO A 89 -15.07 -1.22 9.11
CA PRO A 89 -16.07 -0.66 8.20
C PRO A 89 -15.55 -0.49 6.77
N LEU A 90 -14.31 -0.04 6.63
CA LEU A 90 -13.70 0.19 5.33
C LEU A 90 -13.50 -1.11 4.56
N ILE A 91 -12.99 -2.16 5.20
CA ILE A 91 -12.74 -3.46 4.58
C ILE A 91 -14.05 -4.07 4.09
N ILE A 92 -15.08 -4.12 4.95
CA ILE A 92 -16.39 -4.67 4.58
C ILE A 92 -16.96 -3.93 3.37
N ALA A 93 -17.03 -2.61 3.44
CA ALA A 93 -17.60 -1.80 2.38
C ALA A 93 -16.80 -1.94 1.06
N SER A 94 -15.47 -1.94 1.14
CA SER A 94 -14.61 -2.01 -0.03
C SER A 94 -14.66 -3.37 -0.72
N ILE A 95 -14.65 -4.47 0.04
CA ILE A 95 -14.72 -5.82 -0.53
C ILE A 95 -16.09 -6.04 -1.20
N ILE A 96 -17.18 -5.68 -0.52
CA ILE A 96 -18.55 -5.79 -1.08
C ILE A 96 -18.63 -5.03 -2.39
N ARG A 97 -18.20 -3.77 -2.43
CA ARG A 97 -18.22 -2.95 -3.64
C ARG A 97 -17.26 -3.45 -4.71
N GLY A 98 -16.07 -3.89 -4.33
CA GLY A 98 -15.08 -4.42 -5.28
C GLY A 98 -15.62 -5.64 -6.05
N ILE A 99 -16.33 -6.54 -5.36
CA ILE A 99 -16.96 -7.69 -5.99
C ILE A 99 -18.17 -7.28 -6.84
N ALA A 100 -18.97 -6.31 -6.37
CA ALA A 100 -20.19 -5.88 -7.03
C ALA A 100 -19.98 -4.85 -8.15
N ALA A 101 -18.77 -4.34 -8.36
CA ALA A 101 -18.46 -3.33 -9.38
C ALA A 101 -18.58 -3.82 -10.84
N SER A 102 -18.91 -5.06 -11.04
CA SER A 102 -18.99 -5.72 -12.34
C SER A 102 -20.39 -5.61 -12.94
N GLU A 103 -20.60 -4.68 -13.87
CA GLU A 103 -21.93 -4.37 -14.44
C GLU A 103 -22.34 -5.24 -15.64
N ASP A 104 -21.42 -5.88 -16.38
CA ASP A 104 -21.73 -6.67 -17.58
C ASP A 104 -21.49 -8.17 -17.39
N MET A 105 -22.57 -8.93 -17.31
CA MET A 105 -22.57 -10.35 -16.90
C MET A 105 -21.93 -11.30 -17.92
N GLU A 106 -21.86 -11.01 -19.19
CA GLU A 106 -21.35 -11.94 -20.21
C GLU A 106 -19.86 -11.77 -20.48
N GLN A 107 -19.39 -10.54 -20.58
CA GLN A 107 -17.93 -10.23 -20.61
C GLN A 107 -17.30 -10.53 -19.27
N LEU A 108 -17.99 -10.24 -18.17
CA LEU A 108 -17.61 -10.53 -16.80
C LEU A 108 -17.25 -12.00 -16.61
N ARG A 109 -18.04 -12.91 -17.13
CA ARG A 109 -17.85 -14.34 -16.92
C ARG A 109 -16.57 -14.88 -17.55
N LYS A 110 -16.16 -14.38 -18.73
CA LYS A 110 -14.96 -14.89 -19.45
C LYS A 110 -13.70 -14.12 -19.08
N VAL A 111 -13.74 -12.78 -19.12
CA VAL A 111 -12.57 -11.93 -18.84
C VAL A 111 -12.37 -11.79 -17.34
N GLY A 112 -13.45 -11.55 -16.58
CA GLY A 112 -13.40 -11.32 -15.15
C GLY A 112 -12.86 -12.50 -14.35
N LEU A 113 -13.34 -13.73 -14.63
CA LEU A 113 -12.83 -14.92 -13.95
C LEU A 113 -11.33 -15.15 -14.22
N ARG A 114 -10.91 -15.00 -15.48
CA ARG A 114 -9.50 -15.16 -15.86
C ARG A 114 -8.62 -14.07 -15.25
N ALA A 115 -9.07 -12.81 -15.27
CA ALA A 115 -8.36 -11.70 -14.65
C ALA A 115 -8.26 -11.87 -13.14
N THR A 116 -9.35 -12.28 -12.46
CA THR A 116 -9.34 -12.54 -11.02
C THR A 116 -8.38 -13.66 -10.65
N VAL A 117 -8.40 -14.78 -11.38
CA VAL A 117 -7.43 -15.88 -11.15
C VAL A 117 -6.00 -15.40 -11.37
N TYR A 118 -5.74 -14.65 -12.43
CA TYR A 118 -4.44 -14.04 -12.70
C TYR A 118 -3.99 -13.13 -11.54
N PHE A 119 -4.85 -12.24 -11.07
CA PHE A 119 -4.55 -11.33 -9.97
C PHE A 119 -4.26 -12.08 -8.65
N ILE A 120 -5.06 -13.10 -8.31
CA ILE A 120 -4.82 -13.92 -7.12
C ILE A 120 -3.46 -14.61 -7.21
N LEU A 121 -3.13 -15.21 -8.36
CA LEU A 121 -1.84 -15.90 -8.54
C LEU A 121 -0.66 -14.92 -8.47
N THR A 122 -0.74 -13.78 -9.17
CA THR A 122 0.34 -12.78 -9.14
C THR A 122 0.48 -12.12 -7.78
N THR A 123 -0.61 -11.94 -7.04
CA THR A 123 -0.59 -11.44 -5.64
C THR A 123 0.10 -12.46 -4.73
N ALA A 124 -0.23 -13.74 -4.83
CA ALA A 124 0.42 -14.79 -4.05
C ALA A 124 1.94 -14.86 -4.35
N VAL A 125 2.34 -14.74 -5.62
CA VAL A 125 3.76 -14.67 -6.00
C VAL A 125 4.43 -13.42 -5.40
N ALA A 126 3.77 -12.26 -5.45
CA ALA A 126 4.31 -11.03 -4.90
C ALA A 126 4.54 -11.12 -3.37
N ILE A 127 3.58 -11.68 -2.64
CA ILE A 127 3.71 -11.91 -1.19
C ILE A 127 4.84 -12.91 -0.93
N GLY A 128 4.89 -13.99 -1.70
CA GLY A 128 5.95 -15.00 -1.60
C GLY A 128 7.35 -14.42 -1.79
N ILE A 129 7.53 -13.52 -2.77
CA ILE A 129 8.78 -12.75 -2.96
C ILE A 129 9.08 -11.92 -1.71
N GLY A 130 8.10 -11.16 -1.20
CA GLY A 130 8.28 -10.31 -0.03
C GLY A 130 8.68 -11.08 1.22
N ILE A 131 7.95 -12.16 1.54
CA ILE A 131 8.23 -13.03 2.70
C ILE A 131 9.62 -13.65 2.56
N SER A 132 9.93 -14.24 1.39
CA SER A 132 11.22 -14.90 1.15
C SER A 132 12.40 -13.94 1.34
N LEU A 133 12.30 -12.72 0.79
CA LEU A 133 13.34 -11.70 0.95
C LEU A 133 13.50 -11.28 2.42
N ALA A 134 12.39 -11.06 3.14
CA ALA A 134 12.42 -10.64 4.53
C ALA A 134 12.96 -11.74 5.46
N LEU A 135 12.70 -13.01 5.16
CA LEU A 135 13.27 -14.15 5.88
C LEU A 135 14.76 -14.32 5.57
N PHE A 136 15.19 -14.02 4.34
CA PHE A 136 16.59 -14.13 3.92
C PHE A 136 17.46 -12.97 4.46
N ILE A 137 17.01 -11.73 4.27
CA ILE A 137 17.73 -10.51 4.66
C ILE A 137 17.65 -10.26 6.17
N LYS A 138 16.55 -10.70 6.80
CA LYS A 138 16.26 -10.54 8.24
C LYS A 138 16.35 -9.09 8.72
N PRO A 139 15.63 -8.14 8.09
CA PRO A 139 15.76 -6.70 8.39
C PRO A 139 15.44 -6.34 9.85
N GLY A 140 14.56 -7.09 10.52
CA GLY A 140 14.18 -6.83 11.91
C GLY A 140 15.27 -7.16 12.94
N THR A 141 16.22 -8.03 12.59
CA THR A 141 17.32 -8.38 13.51
C THR A 141 18.31 -7.24 13.74
N TYR A 142 18.25 -6.19 12.93
CA TYR A 142 19.06 -4.98 13.13
C TYR A 142 18.47 -4.03 14.20
N ILE A 143 17.31 -4.37 14.76
CA ILE A 143 16.68 -3.63 15.85
C ILE A 143 16.63 -4.54 17.09
N SER A 144 17.11 -4.05 18.24
CA SER A 144 17.09 -4.83 19.49
C SER A 144 15.66 -5.05 19.98
N SER A 145 15.24 -6.31 20.08
CA SER A 145 13.88 -6.70 20.53
C SER A 145 13.60 -6.33 21.99
N GLU A 146 14.61 -6.28 22.86
CA GLU A 146 14.45 -5.92 24.27
C GLU A 146 13.98 -4.46 24.44
N LEU A 147 14.51 -3.57 23.59
CA LEU A 147 14.15 -2.15 23.60
C LEU A 147 12.72 -1.92 23.09
N VAL A 148 12.23 -2.77 22.19
CA VAL A 148 10.91 -2.63 21.56
C VAL A 148 9.79 -3.19 22.46
N ARG A 149 10.04 -4.24 23.23
CA ARG A 149 9.09 -4.80 24.22
C ARG A 149 8.64 -3.77 25.25
N GLY A 150 9.51 -2.84 25.63
CA GLY A 150 9.16 -1.72 26.50
C GLY A 150 8.19 -0.69 25.90
N MET A 151 7.88 -0.79 24.60
CA MET A 151 6.96 0.11 23.89
C MET A 151 5.51 -0.42 23.82
N GLU A 152 5.27 -1.67 24.18
CA GLU A 152 3.94 -2.30 24.14
C GLU A 152 2.92 -1.69 25.09
N THR A 153 3.35 -0.95 26.11
CA THR A 153 2.50 -0.42 27.18
C THR A 153 1.68 0.82 26.80
N GLY A 154 1.80 1.35 25.60
CA GLY A 154 1.13 2.60 25.20
C GLY A 154 0.21 2.53 23.97
N ALA A 155 0.19 1.44 23.23
CA ALA A 155 -0.77 1.24 22.16
C ALA A 155 -2.04 0.57 22.70
N PRO A 156 -3.27 0.93 22.27
CA PRO A 156 -4.45 0.19 22.64
C PRO A 156 -4.29 -1.26 22.15
N THR A 157 -3.98 -2.15 23.08
CA THR A 157 -3.95 -3.60 22.83
C THR A 157 -5.40 -4.01 22.62
N ILE A 158 -5.76 -4.38 21.38
CA ILE A 158 -6.88 -5.28 21.21
C ILE A 158 -6.41 -6.57 21.86
N VAL A 159 -7.02 -6.90 23.02
CA VAL A 159 -6.77 -8.16 23.72
C VAL A 159 -7.07 -9.27 22.76
N GLN A 160 -6.04 -9.89 22.26
CA GLN A 160 -6.16 -11.09 21.42
C GLN A 160 -6.09 -12.29 22.36
N ASP A 161 -7.19 -13.02 22.46
CA ASP A 161 -7.09 -14.44 22.71
C ASP A 161 -6.20 -15.02 21.61
N ALA A 162 -5.19 -15.79 22.02
CA ALA A 162 -4.18 -16.33 21.11
C ALA A 162 -4.85 -16.92 19.85
N ALA A 163 -4.37 -16.50 18.67
CA ALA A 163 -4.84 -17.07 17.42
C ALA A 163 -4.76 -18.61 17.52
N PRO A 164 -5.81 -19.33 17.13
CA PRO A 164 -5.82 -20.78 17.22
C PRO A 164 -4.60 -21.32 16.46
N SER A 165 -3.78 -22.13 17.13
CA SER A 165 -2.61 -22.75 16.52
C SER A 165 -3.06 -23.64 15.35
N PHE A 166 -2.66 -23.25 14.15
CA PHE A 166 -2.99 -23.94 12.92
C PHE A 166 -2.24 -25.27 12.89
N GLN A 167 -2.96 -26.40 12.86
CA GLN A 167 -2.37 -27.72 12.63
C GLN A 167 -2.96 -28.34 11.36
N PHE A 168 -2.11 -28.76 10.42
CA PHE A 168 -2.53 -29.37 9.16
C PHE A 168 -3.37 -30.66 9.31
N THR A 169 -3.38 -31.27 10.50
CA THR A 169 -4.10 -32.48 10.77
C THR A 169 -5.62 -32.36 10.90
N ASP A 170 -6.12 -31.13 11.00
CA ASP A 170 -7.55 -30.87 11.24
C ASP A 170 -8.15 -29.90 10.20
N ILE A 171 -8.03 -30.27 8.90
CA ILE A 171 -8.53 -29.47 7.77
C ILE A 171 -10.04 -29.21 7.88
N SER A 172 -10.82 -30.14 8.44
CA SER A 172 -12.27 -29.97 8.62
C SER A 172 -12.60 -28.94 9.70
N GLY A 173 -11.83 -28.92 10.80
CA GLY A 173 -11.91 -27.88 11.84
C GLY A 173 -11.50 -26.53 11.34
N ILE A 174 -10.46 -26.48 10.49
CA ILE A 174 -9.90 -25.26 9.89
C ILE A 174 -10.91 -24.54 8.99
N VAL A 175 -11.59 -25.28 8.09
CA VAL A 175 -12.62 -24.70 7.23
C VAL A 175 -13.77 -24.11 8.06
N GLY A 176 -14.13 -24.78 9.18
CA GLY A 176 -15.11 -24.27 10.13
C GLY A 176 -14.69 -22.98 10.85
N THR A 177 -13.39 -22.78 11.10
CA THR A 177 -12.89 -21.55 11.75
C THR A 177 -12.82 -20.34 10.83
N PHE A 178 -12.82 -20.53 9.51
CA PHE A 178 -12.85 -19.42 8.55
C PHE A 178 -14.23 -18.76 8.42
N LEU A 179 -15.30 -19.53 8.64
CA LEU A 179 -16.65 -19.00 8.58
C LEU A 179 -17.06 -18.46 9.96
N PRO A 180 -17.42 -17.17 10.08
CA PRO A 180 -17.86 -16.64 11.36
C PRO A 180 -19.22 -17.21 11.73
N SER A 181 -19.33 -17.86 12.88
CA SER A 181 -20.63 -18.23 13.48
C SER A 181 -21.43 -16.99 13.87
N ASN A 182 -20.74 -15.91 14.20
CA ASN A 182 -21.31 -14.59 14.47
C ASN A 182 -20.42 -13.52 13.84
N PRO A 183 -20.81 -12.93 12.68
CA PRO A 183 -20.02 -11.90 12.00
C PRO A 183 -19.74 -10.67 12.88
N PHE A 184 -20.71 -10.21 13.66
CA PHE A 184 -20.52 -9.07 14.56
C PHE A 184 -19.55 -9.42 15.70
N GLY A 185 -19.62 -10.63 16.23
CA GLY A 185 -18.65 -11.13 17.20
C GLY A 185 -17.24 -11.17 16.62
N ALA A 186 -17.07 -11.63 15.39
CA ALA A 186 -15.78 -11.61 14.70
C ALA A 186 -15.23 -10.19 14.51
N MET A 187 -16.09 -9.22 14.18
CA MET A 187 -15.71 -7.80 14.08
C MET A 187 -15.22 -7.23 15.41
N VAL A 188 -15.96 -7.50 16.51
CA VAL A 188 -15.61 -7.04 17.86
C VAL A 188 -14.32 -7.70 18.35
N ALA A 189 -14.14 -9.00 18.08
CA ALA A 189 -12.96 -9.76 18.45
C ALA A 189 -11.75 -9.49 17.54
N GLY A 190 -11.90 -8.65 16.47
CA GLY A 190 -10.82 -8.35 15.54
C GLY A 190 -10.36 -9.53 14.67
N GLN A 191 -11.21 -10.56 14.50
CA GLN A 191 -10.91 -11.74 13.70
C GLN A 191 -11.02 -11.42 12.19
N MET A 192 -10.00 -10.73 11.68
CA MET A 192 -10.05 -10.07 10.37
C MET A 192 -10.26 -11.02 9.21
N LEU A 193 -9.69 -12.24 9.24
CA LEU A 193 -9.91 -13.23 8.19
C LEU A 193 -11.40 -13.60 8.07
N GLN A 194 -12.08 -13.78 9.20
CA GLN A 194 -13.53 -14.06 9.20
C GLN A 194 -14.34 -12.87 8.67
N VAL A 195 -13.91 -11.63 8.98
CA VAL A 195 -14.55 -10.41 8.46
C VAL A 195 -14.40 -10.33 6.94
N VAL A 196 -13.20 -10.64 6.42
CA VAL A 196 -12.92 -10.67 4.97
C VAL A 196 -13.80 -11.72 4.27
N ILE A 197 -13.84 -12.94 4.78
CA ILE A 197 -14.62 -14.03 4.19
C ILE A 197 -16.12 -13.72 4.23
N PHE A 198 -16.62 -13.18 5.35
CA PHE A 198 -17.99 -12.70 5.44
C PHE A 198 -18.30 -11.65 4.37
N SER A 199 -17.41 -10.68 4.18
CA SER A 199 -17.59 -9.62 3.19
C SER A 199 -17.58 -10.15 1.76
N ILE A 200 -16.74 -11.14 1.46
CA ILE A 200 -16.71 -11.81 0.16
C ILE A 200 -18.03 -12.55 -0.11
N ILE A 201 -18.53 -13.31 0.89
CA ILE A 201 -19.79 -14.03 0.76
C ILE A 201 -20.97 -13.05 0.50
N ILE A 202 -21.03 -11.95 1.26
CA ILE A 202 -22.06 -10.91 1.04
C ILE A 202 -21.93 -10.29 -0.35
N GLY A 203 -20.70 -9.97 -0.79
CA GLY A 203 -20.45 -9.42 -2.13
C GLY A 203 -20.95 -10.35 -3.24
N ILE A 204 -20.64 -11.64 -3.17
CA ILE A 204 -21.09 -12.66 -4.13
C ILE A 204 -22.62 -12.81 -4.09
N ALA A 205 -23.21 -12.83 -2.89
CA ALA A 205 -24.66 -12.91 -2.74
C ALA A 205 -25.37 -11.73 -3.41
N LEU A 206 -24.86 -10.50 -3.23
CA LEU A 206 -25.41 -9.29 -3.83
C LEU A 206 -25.35 -9.29 -5.36
N VAL A 207 -24.27 -9.80 -5.93
CA VAL A 207 -24.15 -9.97 -7.40
C VAL A 207 -25.17 -10.99 -7.93
N SER A 208 -25.52 -12.00 -7.10
CA SER A 208 -26.50 -13.02 -7.49
C SER A 208 -27.98 -12.56 -7.35
N MET A 209 -28.22 -11.42 -6.71
CA MET A 209 -29.56 -10.85 -6.51
C MET A 209 -29.98 -9.95 -7.70
N SER A 210 -31.27 -9.68 -7.81
CA SER A 210 -31.76 -8.68 -8.77
C SER A 210 -31.23 -7.29 -8.42
N PRO A 211 -30.94 -6.42 -9.42
CA PRO A 211 -30.40 -5.07 -9.18
C PRO A 211 -31.25 -4.22 -8.22
N ALA A 212 -32.55 -4.36 -8.26
CA ALA A 212 -33.46 -3.63 -7.37
C ALA A 212 -33.30 -4.04 -5.89
N GLN A 213 -33.01 -5.30 -5.63
CA GLN A 213 -32.85 -5.84 -4.28
C GLN A 213 -31.44 -5.61 -3.72
N SER A 214 -30.42 -5.66 -4.56
CA SER A 214 -29.00 -5.47 -4.13
C SER A 214 -28.65 -3.99 -3.95
N LYS A 215 -29.26 -3.09 -4.72
CA LYS A 215 -28.95 -1.65 -4.75
C LYS A 215 -28.92 -0.98 -3.36
N PRO A 216 -29.92 -1.16 -2.45
CA PRO A 216 -29.87 -0.47 -1.15
C PRO A 216 -28.65 -0.80 -0.32
N LEU A 217 -28.19 -2.07 -0.30
CA LEU A 217 -27.02 -2.48 0.46
C LEU A 217 -25.70 -2.05 -0.23
N LEU A 218 -25.69 -2.01 -1.56
CA LEU A 218 -24.56 -1.48 -2.33
C LEU A 218 -24.39 0.03 -2.13
N ASP A 219 -25.50 0.78 -2.13
CA ASP A 219 -25.52 2.24 -1.86
C ASP A 219 -25.05 2.52 -0.42
N LEU A 220 -25.52 1.73 0.56
CA LEU A 220 -25.06 1.81 1.94
C LEU A 220 -23.56 1.50 2.06
N SER A 221 -23.08 0.45 1.41
CA SER A 221 -21.66 0.10 1.37
C SER A 221 -20.85 1.22 0.72
N GLY A 222 -21.37 1.86 -0.33
CA GLY A 222 -20.77 3.03 -0.97
C GLY A 222 -20.62 4.19 0.00
N SER A 223 -21.68 4.55 0.70
CA SER A 223 -21.66 5.62 1.69
C SER A 223 -20.71 5.31 2.86
N LEU A 224 -20.70 4.07 3.34
CA LEU A 224 -19.82 3.62 4.41
C LEU A 224 -18.35 3.69 3.98
N GLN A 225 -18.02 3.32 2.75
CA GLN A 225 -16.69 3.46 2.19
C GLN A 225 -16.27 4.93 2.12
N GLU A 226 -17.15 5.86 1.66
CA GLU A 226 -16.83 7.29 1.59
C GLU A 226 -16.63 7.91 2.97
N VAL A 227 -17.46 7.57 3.95
CA VAL A 227 -17.30 8.00 5.35
C VAL A 227 -15.94 7.51 5.87
N SER A 228 -15.63 6.24 5.68
CA SER A 228 -14.36 5.65 6.09
C SER A 228 -13.17 6.36 5.44
N MET A 229 -13.23 6.60 4.14
CA MET A 229 -12.17 7.33 3.41
C MET A 229 -12.04 8.79 3.85
N THR A 230 -13.14 9.43 4.28
CA THR A 230 -13.10 10.78 4.83
C THR A 230 -12.34 10.80 6.16
N VAL A 231 -12.58 9.82 7.04
CA VAL A 231 -11.82 9.68 8.29
C VAL A 231 -10.35 9.39 8.02
N VAL A 232 -10.03 8.52 7.04
CA VAL A 232 -8.63 8.29 6.60
C VAL A 232 -7.99 9.61 6.12
N LYS A 233 -8.70 10.43 5.33
CA LYS A 233 -8.20 11.76 4.90
C LYS A 233 -7.91 12.66 6.10
N TRP A 234 -8.77 12.70 7.11
CA TRP A 234 -8.53 13.48 8.33
C TRP A 234 -7.32 12.96 9.11
N ALA A 235 -7.20 11.63 9.27
CA ALA A 235 -6.02 11.03 9.85
C ALA A 235 -4.75 11.42 9.07
N MET A 236 -4.77 11.39 7.73
CA MET A 236 -3.63 11.76 6.89
C MET A 236 -3.21 13.24 7.05
N LEU A 237 -4.10 14.14 7.46
CA LEU A 237 -3.70 15.52 7.82
C LEU A 237 -2.81 15.56 9.08
N LEU A 238 -3.01 14.61 10.00
CA LEU A 238 -2.16 14.46 11.20
C LEU A 238 -0.85 13.73 10.89
N ALA A 239 -0.73 13.03 9.77
CA ALA A 239 0.41 12.18 9.45
C ALA A 239 1.79 12.85 9.60
N PRO A 240 2.03 14.12 9.21
CA PRO A 240 3.34 14.75 9.41
C PRO A 240 3.72 14.89 10.89
N LEU A 241 2.77 15.26 11.74
CA LEU A 241 2.96 15.38 13.20
C LEU A 241 3.04 13.99 13.86
N ALA A 242 2.25 13.05 13.38
CA ALA A 242 2.27 11.66 13.83
C ALA A 242 3.64 11.02 13.59
N VAL A 243 4.16 11.15 12.39
CA VAL A 243 5.48 10.64 11.99
C VAL A 243 6.59 11.30 12.80
N PHE A 244 6.56 12.64 12.93
CA PHE A 244 7.49 13.38 13.76
C PHE A 244 7.50 12.84 15.20
N GLY A 245 6.34 12.77 15.83
CA GLY A 245 6.24 12.39 17.24
C GLY A 245 6.60 10.93 17.52
N LEU A 246 6.11 10.00 16.68
CA LEU A 246 6.40 8.58 16.85
C LEU A 246 7.89 8.29 16.63
N LEU A 247 8.51 8.89 15.61
CA LEU A 247 9.94 8.70 15.36
C LEU A 247 10.82 9.39 16.41
N ALA A 248 10.43 10.58 16.88
CA ALA A 248 11.13 11.22 17.98
C ALA A 248 11.14 10.32 19.23
N ARG A 249 9.96 9.83 19.64
CA ARG A 249 9.84 8.88 20.76
C ARG A 249 10.66 7.61 20.55
N PHE A 250 10.54 7.01 19.37
CA PHE A 250 11.24 5.78 19.03
C PHE A 250 12.75 5.95 19.09
N THR A 251 13.28 6.98 18.41
CA THR A 251 14.72 7.28 18.38
C THR A 251 15.24 7.68 19.79
N THR A 252 14.41 8.35 20.61
CA THR A 252 14.74 8.66 22.01
C THR A 252 14.95 7.39 22.84
N LYS A 253 14.16 6.33 22.60
CA LYS A 253 14.26 5.07 23.37
C LYS A 253 15.37 4.14 22.85
N ILE A 254 15.51 4.00 21.53
CA ILE A 254 16.37 2.96 20.90
C ILE A 254 17.70 3.54 20.38
N GLY A 255 17.75 4.85 20.12
CA GLY A 255 18.93 5.49 19.57
C GLY A 255 19.07 5.31 18.06
N ILE A 256 20.28 5.55 17.56
CA ILE A 256 20.59 5.59 16.11
C ILE A 256 20.56 4.20 15.44
N ASP A 257 20.71 3.12 16.21
CA ASP A 257 20.73 1.76 15.65
C ASP A 257 19.39 1.34 15.05
N ALA A 258 18.29 1.93 15.53
CA ALA A 258 16.96 1.74 14.93
C ALA A 258 16.90 2.18 13.46
N LEU A 259 17.65 3.22 13.10
CA LEU A 259 17.67 3.75 11.73
C LEU A 259 18.32 2.78 10.75
N LYS A 260 19.30 1.98 11.22
CA LYS A 260 19.93 0.93 10.40
C LYS A 260 18.89 -0.14 10.02
N GLY A 261 18.12 -0.63 11.01
CA GLY A 261 17.04 -1.59 10.75
C GLY A 261 15.97 -1.04 9.79
N MET A 262 15.58 0.23 9.97
CA MET A 262 14.65 0.88 9.05
C MET A 262 15.22 1.01 7.63
N ALA A 263 16.50 1.36 7.47
CA ALA A 263 17.14 1.45 6.16
C ALA A 263 17.18 0.08 5.47
N VAL A 264 17.52 -0.99 6.20
CA VAL A 264 17.52 -2.36 5.69
C VAL A 264 16.10 -2.80 5.32
N TYR A 265 15.10 -2.46 6.15
CA TYR A 265 13.68 -2.72 5.83
C TYR A 265 13.24 -2.04 4.53
N VAL A 266 13.50 -0.73 4.38
CA VAL A 266 13.18 0.02 3.16
C VAL A 266 13.89 -0.58 1.95
N GLY A 267 15.18 -0.89 2.08
CA GLY A 267 15.96 -1.57 1.05
C GLY A 267 15.38 -2.91 0.64
N THR A 268 14.91 -3.71 1.62
CA THR A 268 14.27 -5.01 1.39
C THR A 268 12.97 -4.86 0.59
N VAL A 269 12.11 -3.88 0.94
CA VAL A 269 10.87 -3.61 0.21
C VAL A 269 11.18 -3.16 -1.21
N LEU A 270 12.08 -2.18 -1.39
CA LEU A 270 12.43 -1.68 -2.73
C LEU A 270 13.05 -2.76 -3.61
N LEU A 271 13.92 -3.61 -3.04
CA LEU A 271 14.48 -4.77 -3.74
C LEU A 271 13.38 -5.75 -4.16
N GLY A 272 12.43 -6.03 -3.28
CA GLY A 272 11.27 -6.86 -3.58
C GLY A 272 10.42 -6.31 -4.71
N LEU A 273 10.11 -5.00 -4.67
CA LEU A 273 9.37 -4.32 -5.74
C LEU A 273 10.14 -4.35 -7.07
N PHE A 274 11.45 -4.23 -7.04
CA PHE A 274 12.30 -4.36 -8.24
C PHE A 274 12.26 -5.79 -8.80
N ILE A 275 12.33 -6.82 -7.95
CA ILE A 275 12.20 -8.22 -8.38
C ILE A 275 10.81 -8.48 -8.97
N LEU A 276 9.76 -7.92 -8.37
CA LEU A 276 8.39 -8.01 -8.89
C LEU A 276 8.25 -7.32 -10.25
N LEU A 277 8.92 -6.19 -10.45
CA LEU A 277 8.99 -5.54 -11.77
C LEU A 277 9.67 -6.45 -12.79
N ILE A 278 10.81 -7.07 -12.44
CA ILE A 278 11.48 -8.05 -13.31
C ILE A 278 10.54 -9.21 -13.65
N PHE A 279 9.79 -9.72 -12.68
CA PHE A 279 8.79 -10.77 -12.92
C PHE A 279 7.74 -10.35 -13.96
N TYR A 280 7.22 -9.13 -13.90
CA TYR A 280 6.32 -8.59 -14.92
C TYR A 280 6.98 -8.48 -16.30
N LEU A 281 8.23 -8.00 -16.34
CA LEU A 281 8.98 -7.90 -17.59
C LEU A 281 9.26 -9.28 -18.23
N ILE A 282 9.51 -10.30 -17.40
CA ILE A 282 9.65 -11.69 -17.85
C ILE A 282 8.32 -12.19 -18.45
N ILE A 283 7.18 -11.93 -17.80
CA ILE A 283 5.87 -12.30 -18.35
C ILE A 283 5.66 -11.66 -19.72
N VAL A 284 5.94 -10.35 -19.85
CA VAL A 284 5.79 -9.64 -21.12
C VAL A 284 6.73 -10.20 -22.18
N PHE A 285 7.98 -10.44 -21.84
CA PHE A 285 8.96 -11.00 -22.78
C PHE A 285 8.57 -12.42 -23.25
N LEU A 286 8.22 -13.31 -22.32
CA LEU A 286 7.89 -14.70 -22.65
C LEU A 286 6.58 -14.84 -23.43
N LEU A 287 5.58 -14.03 -23.11
CA LEU A 287 4.26 -14.14 -23.75
C LEU A 287 4.17 -13.36 -25.07
N PHE A 288 4.88 -12.23 -25.22
CA PHE A 288 4.72 -11.31 -26.33
C PHE A 288 6.00 -11.09 -27.15
N GLY A 289 7.16 -11.58 -26.69
CA GLY A 289 8.46 -11.32 -27.33
C GLY A 289 8.91 -9.85 -27.24
N GLU A 290 8.19 -9.01 -26.47
CA GLU A 290 8.49 -7.58 -26.34
C GLU A 290 9.66 -7.38 -25.36
N GLY A 291 10.67 -6.65 -25.81
CA GLY A 291 11.87 -6.39 -25.00
C GLY A 291 11.54 -5.56 -23.74
N PRO A 292 12.18 -5.84 -22.59
CA PRO A 292 11.90 -5.18 -21.32
C PRO A 292 11.95 -3.64 -21.39
N LEU A 293 12.97 -3.09 -22.07
CA LEU A 293 13.13 -1.63 -22.22
C LEU A 293 12.05 -1.02 -23.13
N GLY A 294 11.60 -1.77 -24.17
CA GLY A 294 10.51 -1.35 -25.04
C GLY A 294 9.21 -1.17 -24.26
N PHE A 295 8.85 -2.18 -23.44
CA PHE A 295 7.68 -2.12 -22.60
C PHE A 295 7.77 -0.99 -21.57
N LEU A 296 8.90 -0.87 -20.85
CA LEU A 296 9.09 0.20 -19.85
C LEU A 296 8.96 1.60 -20.46
N ASN A 297 9.47 1.81 -21.68
CA ASN A 297 9.32 3.10 -22.36
C ASN A 297 7.85 3.42 -22.68
N LYS A 298 7.02 2.42 -22.99
CA LYS A 298 5.59 2.61 -23.24
C LYS A 298 4.83 2.99 -21.97
N VAL A 299 5.16 2.37 -20.84
CA VAL A 299 4.41 2.51 -19.57
C VAL A 299 5.00 3.55 -18.61
N ARG A 300 6.16 4.11 -18.90
CA ARG A 300 6.92 4.99 -18.01
C ARG A 300 6.11 6.18 -17.49
N ASP A 301 5.29 6.83 -18.35
CA ASP A 301 4.53 8.01 -17.98
C ASP A 301 3.45 7.67 -16.95
N VAL A 302 2.83 6.48 -17.09
CA VAL A 302 1.87 5.92 -16.15
C VAL A 302 2.55 5.60 -14.82
N MET A 303 3.73 4.96 -14.85
CA MET A 303 4.51 4.65 -13.64
C MET A 303 4.90 5.92 -12.88
N LEU A 304 5.36 6.95 -13.57
CA LEU A 304 5.75 8.23 -12.96
C LEU A 304 4.55 8.95 -12.34
N LEU A 305 3.39 8.95 -13.01
CA LEU A 305 2.17 9.53 -12.46
C LEU A 305 1.68 8.74 -11.25
N ALA A 306 1.72 7.40 -11.30
CA ALA A 306 1.36 6.53 -10.20
C ALA A 306 2.28 6.74 -8.98
N PHE A 307 3.58 6.83 -9.19
CA PHE A 307 4.56 7.18 -8.16
C PHE A 307 4.24 8.55 -7.53
N SER A 308 3.92 9.56 -8.34
CA SER A 308 3.66 10.91 -7.84
C SER A 308 2.35 11.01 -7.03
N THR A 309 1.30 10.32 -7.47
CA THR A 309 -0.04 10.41 -6.87
C THR A 309 -0.25 9.43 -5.72
N SER A 310 0.45 8.30 -5.71
CA SER A 310 0.18 7.14 -4.84
C SER A 310 -1.28 6.68 -4.91
N SER A 311 -1.91 6.77 -6.08
CA SER A 311 -3.32 6.39 -6.27
C SER A 311 -3.52 5.76 -7.65
N SER A 312 -3.75 4.46 -7.70
CA SER A 312 -4.07 3.76 -8.95
C SER A 312 -5.35 4.30 -9.59
N ALA A 313 -6.33 4.69 -8.77
CA ALA A 313 -7.57 5.28 -9.27
C ALA A 313 -7.35 6.63 -9.98
N ALA A 314 -6.46 7.48 -9.47
CA ALA A 314 -6.16 8.77 -10.09
C ALA A 314 -5.42 8.61 -11.43
N VAL A 315 -4.73 7.50 -11.63
CA VAL A 315 -3.95 7.20 -12.83
C VAL A 315 -4.73 6.40 -13.87
N MET A 316 -5.87 5.85 -13.48
CA MET A 316 -6.70 4.96 -14.29
C MET A 316 -6.96 5.48 -15.72
N PRO A 317 -7.35 6.76 -15.95
CA PRO A 317 -7.58 7.25 -17.32
C PRO A 317 -6.33 7.19 -18.20
N LEU A 318 -5.14 7.52 -17.63
CA LEU A 318 -3.89 7.42 -18.37
C LEU A 318 -3.47 5.97 -18.59
N SER A 319 -3.77 5.08 -17.64
CA SER A 319 -3.51 3.63 -17.78
C SER A 319 -4.34 3.04 -18.93
N MET A 320 -5.64 3.33 -19.01
CA MET A 320 -6.51 2.90 -20.10
C MET A 320 -5.99 3.41 -21.44
N LYS A 321 -5.75 4.70 -21.54
CA LYS A 321 -5.18 5.30 -22.76
C LYS A 321 -3.86 4.65 -23.18
N THR A 322 -2.96 4.39 -22.24
CA THR A 322 -1.68 3.76 -22.52
C THR A 322 -1.85 2.29 -22.96
N ALA A 323 -2.79 1.57 -22.34
CA ALA A 323 -3.12 0.20 -22.75
C ALA A 323 -3.64 0.15 -24.19
N GLU A 324 -4.52 1.06 -24.56
CA GLU A 324 -5.14 1.12 -25.90
C GLU A 324 -4.16 1.63 -26.95
N GLU A 325 -3.51 2.79 -26.74
CA GLU A 325 -2.68 3.44 -27.77
C GLU A 325 -1.26 2.86 -27.87
N LYS A 326 -0.63 2.47 -26.75
CA LYS A 326 0.78 2.04 -26.74
C LYS A 326 0.96 0.53 -26.60
N LEU A 327 0.03 -0.16 -25.92
CA LEU A 327 0.11 -1.60 -25.71
C LEU A 327 -0.83 -2.38 -26.64
N GLU A 328 -1.62 -1.69 -27.47
CA GLU A 328 -2.52 -2.26 -28.47
C GLU A 328 -3.56 -3.24 -27.89
N VAL A 329 -4.05 -2.92 -26.69
CA VAL A 329 -5.10 -3.66 -25.99
C VAL A 329 -6.46 -3.12 -26.41
N ARG A 330 -7.41 -4.00 -26.71
CA ARG A 330 -8.77 -3.61 -27.07
C ARG A 330 -9.45 -2.79 -25.96
N PRO A 331 -10.24 -1.74 -26.31
CA PRO A 331 -10.99 -0.94 -25.33
C PRO A 331 -11.88 -1.78 -24.40
N SER A 332 -12.54 -2.82 -24.94
CA SER A 332 -13.38 -3.73 -24.14
C SER A 332 -12.61 -4.48 -23.05
N ILE A 333 -11.30 -4.66 -23.19
CA ILE A 333 -10.44 -5.30 -22.19
C ILE A 333 -9.84 -4.24 -21.27
N SER A 334 -9.28 -3.16 -21.80
CA SER A 334 -8.63 -2.11 -21.00
C SER A 334 -9.61 -1.45 -20.02
N GLN A 335 -10.81 -1.10 -20.52
CA GLN A 335 -11.87 -0.45 -19.75
C GLN A 335 -12.49 -1.36 -18.67
N PHE A 336 -12.30 -2.66 -18.77
CA PHE A 336 -12.72 -3.63 -17.77
C PHE A 336 -11.57 -4.01 -16.82
N VAL A 337 -10.41 -4.41 -17.36
CA VAL A 337 -9.30 -4.97 -16.56
C VAL A 337 -8.62 -3.91 -15.70
N ILE A 338 -8.47 -2.67 -16.18
CA ILE A 338 -7.78 -1.60 -15.43
C ILE A 338 -8.58 -1.14 -14.21
N PRO A 339 -9.89 -0.85 -14.29
CA PRO A 339 -10.69 -0.56 -13.10
C PRO A 339 -10.74 -1.73 -12.11
N LEU A 340 -10.87 -2.96 -12.62
CA LEU A 340 -10.82 -4.16 -11.79
C LEU A 340 -9.46 -4.31 -11.10
N GLY A 341 -8.36 -4.16 -11.84
CA GLY A 341 -6.99 -4.23 -11.34
C GLY A 341 -6.72 -3.17 -10.28
N ALA A 342 -7.13 -1.93 -10.50
CA ALA A 342 -6.98 -0.85 -9.53
C ALA A 342 -7.61 -1.16 -8.15
N THR A 343 -8.54 -2.12 -8.07
CA THR A 343 -9.20 -2.54 -6.83
C THR A 343 -8.77 -3.92 -6.32
N ILE A 344 -8.26 -4.80 -7.19
CA ILE A 344 -7.93 -6.20 -6.84
C ILE A 344 -6.43 -6.47 -6.96
N ASN A 345 -5.75 -5.88 -7.95
CA ASN A 345 -4.35 -6.17 -8.27
C ASN A 345 -3.40 -5.25 -7.48
N MET A 346 -3.27 -5.48 -6.19
CA MET A 346 -2.39 -4.69 -5.32
C MET A 346 -1.09 -5.42 -4.97
N ASN A 347 -0.42 -5.97 -5.98
CA ASN A 347 0.75 -6.85 -5.80
C ASN A 347 1.93 -6.17 -5.09
N GLY A 348 2.22 -4.90 -5.39
CA GLY A 348 3.26 -4.15 -4.68
C GLY A 348 2.89 -3.90 -3.22
N THR A 349 1.62 -3.64 -2.93
CA THR A 349 1.11 -3.49 -1.56
C THR A 349 1.14 -4.83 -0.83
N ALA A 350 0.77 -5.92 -1.49
CA ALA A 350 0.81 -7.27 -0.93
C ALA A 350 2.24 -7.71 -0.58
N LEU A 351 3.21 -7.47 -1.48
CA LEU A 351 4.63 -7.68 -1.22
C LEU A 351 5.11 -6.90 0.00
N TYR A 352 4.79 -5.62 0.07
CA TYR A 352 5.12 -4.77 1.20
C TYR A 352 4.55 -5.32 2.50
N GLN A 353 3.31 -5.78 2.53
CA GLN A 353 2.68 -6.35 3.72
C GLN A 353 3.39 -7.61 4.17
N GLY A 354 3.81 -8.47 3.23
CA GLY A 354 4.64 -9.63 3.52
C GLY A 354 5.97 -9.24 4.18
N VAL A 355 6.70 -8.28 3.59
CA VAL A 355 7.98 -7.80 4.16
C VAL A 355 7.78 -7.14 5.52
N ALA A 356 6.77 -6.25 5.65
CA ALA A 356 6.50 -5.51 6.87
C ALA A 356 6.09 -6.43 8.03
N THR A 357 5.28 -7.45 7.76
CA THR A 357 4.84 -8.43 8.76
C THR A 357 6.02 -9.23 9.27
N ILE A 358 6.88 -9.77 8.38
CA ILE A 358 8.09 -10.51 8.78
C ILE A 358 9.08 -9.59 9.52
N PHE A 359 9.27 -8.35 9.05
CA PHE A 359 10.10 -7.37 9.72
C PHE A 359 9.64 -7.14 11.16
N LEU A 360 8.35 -6.89 11.37
CA LEU A 360 7.81 -6.65 12.70
C LEU A 360 7.81 -7.92 13.57
N ALA A 361 7.55 -9.10 13.00
CA ALA A 361 7.72 -10.35 13.71
C ALA A 361 9.14 -10.50 14.28
N GLN A 362 10.16 -10.24 13.46
CA GLN A 362 11.57 -10.27 13.87
C GLN A 362 11.88 -9.23 14.95
N VAL A 363 11.34 -8.01 14.83
CA VAL A 363 11.52 -6.91 15.79
C VAL A 363 10.93 -7.28 17.16
N PHE A 364 9.74 -7.88 17.18
CA PHE A 364 9.06 -8.30 18.41
C PHE A 364 9.51 -9.69 18.91
N GLY A 365 10.39 -10.38 18.18
CA GLY A 365 10.85 -11.71 18.54
C GLY A 365 9.75 -12.78 18.45
N VAL A 366 8.79 -12.60 17.52
CA VAL A 366 7.71 -13.56 17.23
C VAL A 366 8.22 -14.50 16.15
N ASP A 367 8.32 -15.79 16.50
CA ASP A 367 8.67 -16.84 15.55
C ASP A 367 7.42 -17.27 14.77
N LEU A 368 7.41 -17.02 13.48
CA LEU A 368 6.34 -17.40 12.58
C LEU A 368 6.63 -18.78 11.98
N LYS A 369 5.73 -19.72 12.23
CA LYS A 369 5.75 -21.05 11.60
C LYS A 369 5.18 -20.97 10.18
N ILE A 370 5.24 -22.10 9.46
CA ILE A 370 4.75 -22.17 8.08
C ILE A 370 3.25 -21.90 7.99
N GLU A 371 2.52 -22.27 9.04
CA GLU A 371 1.08 -22.05 9.15
C GLU A 371 0.73 -20.56 9.22
N GLU A 372 1.46 -19.77 10.03
CA GLU A 372 1.25 -18.33 10.11
C GLU A 372 1.69 -17.62 8.80
N LEU A 373 2.74 -18.13 8.14
CA LEU A 373 3.15 -17.60 6.82
C LEU A 373 2.06 -17.83 5.77
N LEU A 374 1.43 -19.00 5.75
CA LEU A 374 0.28 -19.28 4.88
C LEU A 374 -0.93 -18.41 5.25
N LEU A 375 -1.19 -18.22 6.54
CA LEU A 375 -2.26 -17.33 7.00
C LEU A 375 -2.03 -15.89 6.55
N ILE A 376 -0.78 -15.38 6.60
CA ILE A 376 -0.42 -14.07 6.07
C ILE A 376 -0.76 -13.99 4.57
N ILE A 377 -0.36 -14.99 3.77
CA ILE A 377 -0.64 -15.02 2.34
C ILE A 377 -2.15 -14.97 2.08
N ILE A 378 -2.93 -15.83 2.73
CA ILE A 378 -4.39 -15.90 2.56
C ILE A 378 -5.05 -14.58 2.97
N THR A 379 -4.65 -14.04 4.13
CA THR A 379 -5.21 -12.78 4.65
C THR A 379 -4.90 -11.60 3.73
N VAL A 380 -3.66 -11.49 3.23
CA VAL A 380 -3.25 -10.41 2.33
C VAL A 380 -3.93 -10.53 0.97
N VAL A 381 -4.02 -11.75 0.40
CA VAL A 381 -4.76 -11.98 -0.86
C VAL A 381 -6.23 -11.60 -0.69
N GLY A 382 -6.86 -12.05 0.39
CA GLY A 382 -8.25 -11.70 0.68
C GLY A 382 -8.45 -10.20 0.87
N ALA A 383 -7.57 -9.54 1.61
CA ALA A 383 -7.63 -8.11 1.86
C ALA A 383 -7.32 -7.26 0.61
N SER A 384 -6.51 -7.77 -0.32
CA SER A 384 -6.22 -7.04 -1.56
C SER A 384 -7.45 -6.95 -2.46
N ILE A 385 -8.41 -7.87 -2.32
CA ILE A 385 -9.68 -7.83 -3.06
C ILE A 385 -10.54 -6.67 -2.52
N GLY A 386 -10.81 -5.67 -3.34
CA GLY A 386 -11.66 -4.53 -2.98
C GLY A 386 -10.97 -3.45 -2.12
N THR A 387 -9.67 -3.51 -1.95
CA THR A 387 -8.91 -2.45 -1.27
C THR A 387 -9.00 -1.14 -2.07
N PRO A 388 -9.42 -0.01 -1.45
CA PRO A 388 -9.43 1.27 -2.14
C PRO A 388 -8.03 1.69 -2.57
N SER A 389 -7.89 2.09 -3.84
CA SER A 389 -6.60 2.50 -4.42
C SER A 389 -6.23 3.94 -4.06
N THR A 390 -6.20 4.25 -2.76
CA THR A 390 -5.93 5.58 -2.22
C THR A 390 -4.70 5.59 -1.31
N PRO A 391 -4.00 6.74 -1.19
CA PRO A 391 -2.80 6.84 -0.37
C PRO A 391 -3.03 6.47 1.10
N GLY A 392 -2.08 5.73 1.69
CA GLY A 392 -2.07 5.38 3.12
C GLY A 392 -2.86 4.13 3.50
N ILE A 393 -3.63 3.53 2.58
CA ILE A 393 -4.45 2.35 2.86
C ILE A 393 -3.60 1.11 3.23
N GLY A 394 -2.37 1.03 2.72
CA GLY A 394 -1.45 -0.07 3.01
C GLY A 394 -1.19 -0.26 4.50
N ILE A 395 -1.13 0.83 5.28
CA ILE A 395 -0.95 0.78 6.74
C ILE A 395 -2.19 0.18 7.42
N VAL A 396 -3.38 0.54 6.94
CA VAL A 396 -4.64 0.05 7.48
C VAL A 396 -4.74 -1.47 7.32
N ILE A 397 -4.42 -1.97 6.13
CA ILE A 397 -4.42 -3.42 5.85
C ILE A 397 -3.30 -4.12 6.62
N LEU A 398 -2.12 -3.49 6.76
CA LEU A 398 -1.05 -4.06 7.56
C LEU A 398 -1.46 -4.29 9.01
N ALA A 399 -2.19 -3.35 9.62
CA ALA A 399 -2.71 -3.53 10.98
C ALA A 399 -3.58 -4.80 11.08
N MET A 400 -4.40 -5.07 10.07
CA MET A 400 -5.20 -6.29 9.99
C MET A 400 -4.32 -7.54 9.87
N VAL A 401 -3.32 -7.54 9.00
CA VAL A 401 -2.43 -8.68 8.80
C VAL A 401 -1.65 -9.00 10.07
N LEU A 402 -1.11 -7.97 10.75
CA LEU A 402 -0.42 -8.14 12.03
C LEU A 402 -1.33 -8.76 13.09
N SER A 403 -2.56 -8.27 13.19
CA SER A 403 -3.55 -8.79 14.11
C SER A 403 -3.88 -10.27 13.85
N SER A 404 -3.93 -10.71 12.57
CA SER A 404 -4.24 -12.09 12.21
C SER A 404 -3.19 -13.12 12.67
N VAL A 405 -1.95 -12.66 12.90
CA VAL A 405 -0.83 -13.51 13.33
C VAL A 405 -0.28 -13.14 14.72
N GLY A 406 -1.03 -12.34 15.49
CA GLY A 406 -0.68 -12.01 16.87
C GLY A 406 0.50 -11.09 17.05
N ILE A 407 0.89 -10.32 16.02
CA ILE A 407 1.95 -9.33 16.11
C ILE A 407 1.38 -7.99 16.58
N PRO A 408 2.01 -7.31 17.56
CA PRO A 408 1.52 -6.04 18.07
C PRO A 408 1.43 -4.97 16.97
N THR A 409 0.22 -4.41 16.79
CA THR A 409 -0.04 -3.35 15.78
C THR A 409 0.68 -2.03 16.09
N GLY A 410 1.09 -1.83 17.35
CA GLY A 410 1.93 -0.70 17.76
C GLY A 410 3.26 -0.61 17.00
N GLY A 411 3.74 -1.74 16.45
CA GLY A 411 4.92 -1.80 15.58
C GLY A 411 4.80 -0.97 14.29
N ILE A 412 3.59 -0.65 13.85
CA ILE A 412 3.35 0.25 12.71
C ILE A 412 3.99 1.62 12.93
N ALA A 413 4.09 2.07 14.17
CA ALA A 413 4.77 3.33 14.52
C ALA A 413 6.21 3.40 14.02
N LEU A 414 6.90 2.25 13.87
CA LEU A 414 8.28 2.18 13.37
C LEU A 414 8.36 2.50 11.88
N ILE A 415 7.41 1.97 11.10
CA ILE A 415 7.49 1.98 9.63
C ILE A 415 6.71 3.13 8.99
N ILE A 416 5.79 3.76 9.73
CA ILE A 416 4.92 4.81 9.21
C ILE A 416 5.68 6.01 8.63
N GLY A 417 6.87 6.32 9.20
CA GLY A 417 7.72 7.42 8.75
C GLY A 417 8.22 7.23 7.31
N VAL A 418 8.53 6.00 6.94
CA VAL A 418 9.06 5.65 5.62
C VAL A 418 7.97 5.17 4.66
N ASP A 419 6.77 4.90 5.17
CA ASP A 419 5.68 4.32 4.38
C ASP A 419 5.32 5.16 3.15
N ARG A 420 5.41 6.48 3.23
CA ARG A 420 5.04 7.35 2.09
C ARG A 420 5.88 7.08 0.84
N ILE A 421 7.19 6.90 0.98
CA ILE A 421 8.09 6.60 -0.15
C ILE A 421 7.78 5.20 -0.68
N LEU A 422 7.52 4.25 0.23
CA LEU A 422 7.15 2.90 -0.12
C LEU A 422 5.78 2.86 -0.82
N ASP A 423 4.81 3.66 -0.38
CA ASP A 423 3.48 3.78 -0.98
C ASP A 423 3.55 4.29 -2.43
N MET A 424 4.37 5.32 -2.69
CA MET A 424 4.66 5.82 -4.04
C MET A 424 5.24 4.71 -4.93
N SER A 425 6.22 3.98 -4.41
CA SER A 425 6.90 2.89 -5.14
C SER A 425 5.96 1.71 -5.40
N ARG A 426 5.17 1.29 -4.40
CA ARG A 426 4.17 0.23 -4.52
C ARG A 426 3.12 0.56 -5.59
N THR A 427 2.62 1.79 -5.59
CA THR A 427 1.58 2.22 -6.54
C THR A 427 2.09 2.17 -7.98
N ALA A 428 3.33 2.59 -8.23
CA ALA A 428 3.93 2.46 -9.55
C ALA A 428 3.98 1.00 -10.04
N ILE A 429 4.31 0.06 -9.14
CA ILE A 429 4.36 -1.38 -9.46
C ILE A 429 2.95 -1.97 -9.61
N ASN A 430 1.96 -1.57 -8.79
CA ASN A 430 0.58 -2.02 -8.92
C ASN A 430 0.02 -1.66 -10.30
N VAL A 431 0.14 -0.38 -10.70
CA VAL A 431 -0.35 0.08 -12.01
C VAL A 431 0.40 -0.56 -13.18
N THR A 432 1.69 -0.85 -13.02
CA THR A 432 2.45 -1.63 -14.03
C THR A 432 1.87 -3.03 -14.16
N GLY A 433 1.53 -3.68 -13.03
CA GLY A 433 0.86 -4.98 -13.01
C GLY A 433 -0.50 -4.96 -13.71
N ASP A 434 -1.29 -3.87 -13.56
CA ASP A 434 -2.57 -3.71 -14.27
C ASP A 434 -2.37 -3.69 -15.79
N LEU A 435 -1.36 -2.96 -16.27
CA LEU A 435 -1.04 -2.90 -17.70
C LEU A 435 -0.54 -4.24 -18.26
N VAL A 436 0.26 -4.98 -17.48
CA VAL A 436 0.68 -6.34 -17.82
C VAL A 436 -0.52 -7.28 -17.88
N ALA A 437 -1.43 -7.19 -16.89
CA ALA A 437 -2.66 -7.98 -16.88
C ALA A 437 -3.53 -7.71 -18.11
N CYS A 438 -3.65 -6.46 -18.54
CA CYS A 438 -4.37 -6.11 -19.78
C CYS A 438 -3.79 -6.82 -21.00
N LYS A 439 -2.46 -6.79 -21.16
CA LYS A 439 -1.81 -7.52 -22.26
C LYS A 439 -2.03 -9.03 -22.17
N VAL A 440 -1.94 -9.60 -20.97
CA VAL A 440 -2.17 -11.03 -20.76
C VAL A 440 -3.61 -11.40 -21.08
N MET A 441 -4.59 -10.60 -20.66
CA MET A 441 -6.01 -10.83 -20.95
C MET A 441 -6.31 -10.67 -22.43
N GLU A 442 -5.70 -9.71 -23.13
CA GLU A 442 -5.80 -9.56 -24.59
C GLU A 442 -5.44 -10.85 -25.30
N LYS A 443 -4.31 -11.48 -24.90
CA LYS A 443 -3.87 -12.75 -25.50
C LYS A 443 -4.75 -13.94 -25.10
N TRP A 444 -5.20 -14.00 -23.83
CA TRP A 444 -5.94 -15.15 -23.31
C TRP A 444 -7.40 -15.19 -23.72
N VAL A 445 -8.02 -14.03 -23.86
CA VAL A 445 -9.44 -13.95 -24.23
C VAL A 445 -9.62 -14.24 -25.71
N GLY A 446 -8.64 -13.87 -26.52
CA GLY A 446 -8.53 -14.18 -27.96
C GLY A 446 -9.88 -14.00 -28.68
N GLY A 447 -9.92 -13.34 -29.78
CA GLY A 447 -11.12 -13.23 -30.59
C GLY A 447 -10.89 -12.18 -31.66
N ARG A 448 -11.49 -12.35 -32.82
CA ARG A 448 -11.60 -11.25 -33.79
C ARG A 448 -12.38 -10.12 -33.11
N LEU A 449 -11.91 -8.89 -33.28
CA LEU A 449 -12.67 -7.69 -32.97
C LEU A 449 -14.09 -7.84 -33.53
N SER A 450 -15.09 -7.44 -32.78
CA SER A 450 -16.43 -7.28 -33.39
C SER A 450 -16.34 -6.19 -34.46
N GLN A 451 -17.14 -6.29 -35.53
CA GLN A 451 -17.13 -5.25 -36.60
C GLN A 451 -17.31 -3.82 -36.02
N GLY A 452 -18.01 -3.68 -34.90
CA GLY A 452 -18.17 -2.38 -34.22
C GLY A 452 -16.93 -1.89 -33.49
N GLU A 453 -16.12 -2.79 -32.94
CA GLU A 453 -14.85 -2.46 -32.27
C GLU A 453 -13.75 -2.13 -33.30
N GLU A 454 -13.71 -2.85 -34.43
CA GLU A 454 -12.84 -2.49 -35.56
C GLU A 454 -13.15 -1.08 -36.09
N LEU A 455 -14.44 -0.78 -36.30
CA LEU A 455 -14.86 0.52 -36.81
C LEU A 455 -14.55 1.65 -35.80
N ALA A 456 -14.73 1.41 -34.51
CA ALA A 456 -14.40 2.38 -33.45
C ALA A 456 -12.89 2.64 -33.36
N MET A 457 -12.05 1.60 -33.43
CA MET A 457 -10.60 1.75 -33.43
C MET A 457 -10.07 2.45 -34.69
N ASP A 458 -10.63 2.16 -35.85
CA ASP A 458 -10.25 2.82 -37.10
C ASP A 458 -10.67 4.29 -37.11
N THR A 459 -11.87 4.61 -36.58
CA THR A 459 -12.33 5.99 -36.44
C THR A 459 -11.45 6.79 -35.45
N GLU A 460 -11.05 6.18 -34.36
CA GLU A 460 -10.19 6.83 -33.36
C GLU A 460 -8.76 7.02 -33.87
N ARG A 461 -8.22 6.04 -34.61
CA ARG A 461 -6.92 6.15 -35.32
C ARG A 461 -6.97 7.26 -36.37
N GLU A 462 -8.08 7.42 -37.09
CA GLU A 462 -8.25 8.45 -38.10
C GLU A 462 -8.36 9.85 -37.49
N ILE A 463 -9.05 9.98 -36.35
CA ILE A 463 -9.11 11.22 -35.56
C ILE A 463 -7.72 11.59 -35.03
N LEU A 464 -6.93 10.63 -34.55
CA LEU A 464 -5.56 10.87 -34.09
C LEU A 464 -4.66 11.31 -35.24
N ARG A 465 -4.74 10.68 -36.40
CA ARG A 465 -4.01 11.09 -37.63
C ARG A 465 -4.30 12.55 -38.00
N ILE A 466 -5.57 12.92 -37.99
CA ILE A 466 -5.98 14.30 -38.29
C ILE A 466 -5.44 15.29 -37.24
N ARG A 467 -5.33 14.88 -35.97
CA ARG A 467 -4.82 15.74 -34.87
C ARG A 467 -3.30 15.86 -34.84
N THR A 468 -2.58 14.79 -35.21
CA THR A 468 -1.09 14.76 -35.14
C THR A 468 -0.41 15.20 -36.42
N GLY A 469 -1.12 15.29 -37.54
CA GLY A 469 -0.55 15.75 -38.83
C GLY A 469 0.47 14.75 -39.43
N GLU A 470 0.52 13.51 -38.95
CA GLU A 470 1.39 12.47 -39.52
C GLU A 470 0.70 11.76 -40.70
N ASP A 471 1.10 12.13 -41.91
CA ASP A 471 0.83 11.36 -43.12
C ASP A 471 1.61 10.05 -43.07
N VAL A 472 0.93 8.96 -42.81
CA VAL A 472 1.52 7.60 -42.98
C VAL A 472 1.43 7.23 -44.45
N ILE A 473 2.60 7.19 -45.11
CA ILE A 473 2.77 6.64 -46.42
C ILE A 473 2.31 5.19 -46.39
N ILE A 474 1.25 4.88 -47.12
CA ILE A 474 0.83 3.51 -47.39
C ILE A 474 1.75 2.99 -48.51
N ASP A 475 2.73 2.13 -48.16
CA ASP A 475 3.33 1.26 -49.14
C ASP A 475 2.33 0.13 -49.44
N GLU A 476 1.69 0.24 -50.60
CA GLU A 476 1.02 -0.88 -51.26
C GLU A 476 2.08 -1.95 -51.60
N ILE A 477 2.02 -3.12 -50.95
CA ILE A 477 2.23 -4.44 -51.64
C ILE A 477 1.47 -5.52 -50.88
#